data_3e51d2b4cbf71e30de6e8bbf8445ce24
#
_entry.id   3e51d2b4cbf71e30de6e8bbf8445ce24
#
_cell.length_a   1.000
_cell.length_b   1.000
_cell.length_c   1.000
_cell.angle_alpha   90.00
_cell.angle_beta   90.00
_cell.angle_gamma   90.00
#
_symmetry.space_group_name_H-M   'P 1'
#
loop_
_entity.id
_entity.type
_entity.pdbx_description
1 polymer ?
#
loop_
_entity_poly.entity_id
_entity_poly.type
_entity_poly.pdbx_seq_one_letter_code
_entity_poly.pdbx_strand_id
1 'polypeptide(L)'
;MIKKPNLNLAYALRTVQDNRNLYAAWAKDYETEFAHQMDYVLPQKVAEIFVEIGGVGPVLDVGAGTGLAGEALLKLGIESIDALDLSGAMLEVAFNKKIYKNLFTKDITQPIKTINYLYQGIISSGTFTHGHVGPDAIENLLAVAQEGACIALSVNRDHWFKNGFSIKFQELDDKIERLLLHEVSIYGDNSKADHRNDLAIVVTFKKV
;
A
#
# COMPACT_ATOMS: atom_id res chain seq x y z
N MET A 1 17.70 -9.88 -23.65
CA MET A 1 17.56 -10.54 -22.32
C MET A 1 16.71 -9.64 -21.46
N ILE A 2 15.56 -10.10 -20.98
CA ILE A 2 14.74 -9.37 -20.01
C ILE A 2 15.54 -9.33 -18.71
N LYS A 3 15.85 -8.14 -18.20
CA LYS A 3 16.55 -8.01 -16.90
C LYS A 3 15.67 -8.59 -15.81
N LYS A 4 16.26 -9.40 -14.91
CA LYS A 4 15.55 -9.94 -13.74
C LYS A 4 14.99 -8.78 -12.91
N PRO A 5 13.71 -8.81 -12.49
CA PRO A 5 13.13 -7.78 -11.64
C PRO A 5 13.97 -7.57 -10.37
N ASN A 6 14.11 -6.32 -9.94
CA ASN A 6 14.81 -5.94 -8.71
C ASN A 6 14.38 -4.54 -8.26
N LEU A 7 14.78 -4.15 -7.04
CA LEU A 7 14.41 -2.89 -6.42
C LEU A 7 14.86 -1.66 -7.23
N ASN A 8 16.06 -1.69 -7.82
CA ASN A 8 16.55 -0.58 -8.64
C ASN A 8 15.68 -0.35 -9.89
N LEU A 9 15.17 -1.43 -10.51
CA LEU A 9 14.22 -1.33 -11.60
C LEU A 9 12.87 -0.79 -11.11
N ALA A 10 12.40 -1.18 -9.93
CA ALA A 10 11.16 -0.65 -9.35
C ALA A 10 11.26 0.87 -9.09
N TYR A 11 12.38 1.35 -8.58
CA TYR A 11 12.61 2.78 -8.36
C TYR A 11 12.81 3.59 -9.66
N ALA A 12 13.14 2.94 -10.76
CA ALA A 12 13.33 3.56 -12.07
C ALA A 12 12.06 3.63 -12.93
N LEU A 13 10.92 3.10 -12.46
CA LEU A 13 9.67 3.09 -13.20
C LEU A 13 9.13 4.51 -13.44
N ARG A 14 8.52 4.71 -14.61
CA ARG A 14 7.99 6.01 -15.02
C ARG A 14 6.53 5.97 -15.50
N THR A 15 6.03 4.80 -15.86
CA THR A 15 4.68 4.65 -16.38
C THR A 15 3.92 3.56 -15.64
N VAL A 16 2.58 3.68 -15.62
CA VAL A 16 1.67 2.66 -15.09
C VAL A 16 1.88 1.30 -15.77
N GLN A 17 2.17 1.31 -17.09
CA GLN A 17 2.40 0.07 -17.84
C GLN A 17 3.72 -0.58 -17.46
N ASP A 18 4.80 0.19 -17.25
CA ASP A 18 6.09 -0.35 -16.79
C ASP A 18 5.93 -0.99 -15.41
N ASN A 19 5.18 -0.34 -14.51
CA ASN A 19 4.84 -0.85 -13.20
C ASN A 19 4.13 -2.21 -13.31
N ARG A 20 3.04 -2.27 -14.07
CA ARG A 20 2.29 -3.50 -14.30
C ARG A 20 3.17 -4.63 -14.83
N ASN A 21 4.02 -4.35 -15.82
CA ASN A 21 4.89 -5.33 -16.43
C ASN A 21 5.96 -5.86 -15.48
N LEU A 22 6.61 -4.96 -14.71
CA LEU A 22 7.65 -5.34 -13.76
C LEU A 22 7.08 -6.23 -12.66
N TYR A 23 5.99 -5.80 -12.00
CA TYR A 23 5.39 -6.55 -10.90
C TYR A 23 4.73 -7.86 -11.39
N ALA A 24 4.17 -7.90 -12.59
CA ALA A 24 3.70 -9.16 -13.18
C ALA A 24 4.84 -10.17 -13.38
N ALA A 25 6.01 -9.71 -13.84
CA ALA A 25 7.18 -10.57 -13.99
C ALA A 25 7.80 -11.00 -12.66
N TRP A 26 7.58 -10.22 -11.60
CA TRP A 26 8.18 -10.45 -10.27
C TRP A 26 7.28 -11.25 -9.33
N ALA A 27 5.99 -11.36 -9.62
CA ALA A 27 4.96 -11.84 -8.70
C ALA A 27 5.31 -13.17 -8.00
N LYS A 28 5.81 -14.15 -8.75
CA LYS A 28 6.11 -15.49 -8.20
C LYS A 28 7.27 -15.51 -7.20
N ASP A 29 8.26 -14.64 -7.44
CA ASP A 29 9.52 -14.64 -6.69
C ASP A 29 9.63 -13.43 -5.75
N TYR A 30 8.63 -12.54 -5.77
CA TYR A 30 8.65 -11.27 -5.02
C TYR A 30 8.94 -11.46 -3.52
N GLU A 31 8.29 -12.43 -2.89
CA GLU A 31 8.46 -12.65 -1.46
C GLU A 31 9.82 -13.27 -1.13
N THR A 32 10.26 -14.26 -1.92
CA THR A 32 11.52 -14.96 -1.68
C THR A 32 12.74 -14.14 -2.10
N GLU A 33 12.66 -13.41 -3.21
CA GLU A 33 13.81 -12.69 -3.78
C GLU A 33 13.89 -11.22 -3.33
N PHE A 34 12.77 -10.65 -2.86
CA PHE A 34 12.76 -9.28 -2.38
C PHE A 34 12.37 -9.21 -0.89
N ALA A 35 11.14 -9.57 -0.52
CA ALA A 35 10.65 -9.32 0.82
C ALA A 35 11.50 -9.98 1.91
N HIS A 36 11.86 -11.26 1.73
CA HIS A 36 12.69 -11.97 2.69
C HIS A 36 14.16 -11.50 2.66
N GLN A 37 14.75 -11.32 1.47
CA GLN A 37 16.16 -10.92 1.36
C GLN A 37 16.40 -9.49 1.84
N MET A 38 15.41 -8.61 1.68
CA MET A 38 15.47 -7.22 2.12
C MET A 38 14.98 -7.03 3.56
N ASP A 39 14.51 -8.08 4.23
CA ASP A 39 13.87 -7.97 5.55
C ASP A 39 12.77 -6.89 5.52
N TYR A 40 11.80 -7.04 4.58
CA TYR A 40 10.80 -6.03 4.28
C TYR A 40 9.71 -6.01 5.36
N VAL A 41 9.80 -5.08 6.30
CA VAL A 41 8.93 -4.99 7.48
C VAL A 41 7.77 -3.99 7.35
N LEU A 42 7.77 -3.17 6.32
CA LEU A 42 6.78 -2.09 6.15
C LEU A 42 5.32 -2.59 6.17
N PRO A 43 4.94 -3.71 5.50
CA PRO A 43 3.57 -4.20 5.53
C PRO A 43 3.05 -4.48 6.94
N GLN A 44 3.90 -5.08 7.78
CA GLN A 44 3.56 -5.35 9.18
C GLN A 44 3.41 -4.06 9.98
N LYS A 45 4.33 -3.09 9.82
CA LYS A 45 4.26 -1.79 10.51
C LYS A 45 3.00 -1.00 10.16
N VAL A 46 2.61 -0.99 8.88
CA VAL A 46 1.36 -0.33 8.45
C VAL A 46 0.15 -0.98 9.10
N ALA A 47 0.10 -2.32 9.15
CA ALA A 47 -1.01 -3.05 9.78
C ALA A 47 -1.07 -2.82 11.30
N GLU A 48 0.08 -2.81 11.98
CA GLU A 48 0.17 -2.51 13.42
C GLU A 48 -0.35 -1.10 13.73
N ILE A 49 0.15 -0.08 13.02
CA ILE A 49 -0.29 1.31 13.18
C ILE A 49 -1.79 1.45 12.88
N PHE A 50 -2.30 0.77 11.82
CA PHE A 50 -3.72 0.77 11.51
C PHE A 50 -4.59 0.27 12.68
N VAL A 51 -4.19 -0.82 13.32
CA VAL A 51 -4.91 -1.38 14.49
C VAL A 51 -4.76 -0.46 15.71
N GLU A 52 -3.58 0.12 15.94
CA GLU A 52 -3.32 1.07 17.06
C GLU A 52 -4.20 2.31 17.00
N ILE A 53 -4.51 2.84 15.79
CA ILE A 53 -5.43 3.98 15.64
C ILE A 53 -6.91 3.60 15.71
N GLY A 54 -7.23 2.34 16.01
CA GLY A 54 -8.59 1.82 16.13
C GLY A 54 -9.20 1.36 14.79
N GLY A 55 -8.36 0.99 13.83
CA GLY A 55 -8.80 0.45 12.54
C GLY A 55 -9.51 -0.89 12.69
N VAL A 56 -10.64 -1.05 11.99
CA VAL A 56 -11.47 -2.26 11.99
C VAL A 56 -11.93 -2.60 10.56
N GLY A 57 -12.41 -3.82 10.37
CA GLY A 57 -12.95 -4.26 9.07
C GLY A 57 -14.42 -3.90 8.83
N PRO A 58 -14.88 -3.92 7.59
CA PRO A 58 -14.16 -4.40 6.39
C PRO A 58 -13.04 -3.45 5.95
N VAL A 59 -11.89 -4.03 5.58
CA VAL A 59 -10.69 -3.28 5.16
C VAL A 59 -10.43 -3.47 3.66
N LEU A 60 -10.03 -2.42 2.97
CA LEU A 60 -9.44 -2.47 1.63
C LEU A 60 -7.92 -2.36 1.73
N ASP A 61 -7.21 -3.39 1.31
CA ASP A 61 -5.77 -3.39 1.12
C ASP A 61 -5.44 -2.91 -0.30
N VAL A 62 -4.88 -1.71 -0.39
CA VAL A 62 -4.64 -1.00 -1.65
C VAL A 62 -3.19 -1.13 -2.08
N GLY A 63 -2.99 -1.63 -3.31
CA GLY A 63 -1.67 -2.07 -3.76
C GLY A 63 -1.24 -3.31 -2.99
N ALA A 64 -2.19 -4.25 -2.80
CA ALA A 64 -2.00 -5.43 -1.95
C ALA A 64 -0.82 -6.32 -2.37
N GLY A 65 -0.39 -6.24 -3.64
CA GLY A 65 0.69 -7.05 -4.16
C GLY A 65 0.42 -8.54 -3.97
N THR A 66 1.37 -9.23 -3.36
CA THR A 66 1.25 -10.66 -3.00
C THR A 66 0.50 -10.90 -1.70
N GLY A 67 0.06 -9.83 -0.99
CA GLY A 67 -0.78 -9.93 0.20
C GLY A 67 -0.07 -9.87 1.55
N LEU A 68 1.14 -9.32 1.62
CA LEU A 68 1.90 -9.24 2.87
C LEU A 68 1.21 -8.40 3.95
N ALA A 69 0.57 -7.27 3.56
CA ALA A 69 -0.16 -6.42 4.49
C ALA A 69 -1.46 -7.09 4.97
N GLY A 70 -2.16 -7.79 4.07
CA GLY A 70 -3.33 -8.60 4.44
C GLY A 70 -3.00 -9.73 5.42
N GLU A 71 -1.87 -10.42 5.25
CA GLU A 71 -1.39 -11.43 6.21
C GLU A 71 -1.10 -10.81 7.60
N ALA A 72 -0.52 -9.61 7.61
CA ALA A 72 -0.26 -8.90 8.86
C ALA A 72 -1.57 -8.49 9.55
N LEU A 73 -2.55 -7.98 8.81
CA LEU A 73 -3.89 -7.66 9.33
C LEU A 73 -4.59 -8.88 9.90
N LEU A 74 -4.56 -10.01 9.19
CA LEU A 74 -5.18 -11.26 9.67
C LEU A 74 -4.57 -11.72 10.99
N LYS A 75 -3.24 -11.65 11.15
CA LYS A 75 -2.54 -11.97 12.41
C LYS A 75 -2.94 -11.03 13.55
N LEU A 76 -3.36 -9.81 13.25
CA LEU A 76 -3.84 -8.82 14.21
C LEU A 76 -5.37 -8.90 14.45
N GLY A 77 -6.05 -9.92 13.90
CA GLY A 77 -7.47 -10.17 14.13
C GLY A 77 -8.42 -9.46 13.16
N ILE A 78 -7.94 -8.89 12.08
CA ILE A 78 -8.78 -8.30 11.02
C ILE A 78 -9.09 -9.38 9.99
N GLU A 79 -10.32 -9.91 9.96
CA GLU A 79 -10.69 -11.04 9.09
C GLU A 79 -11.42 -10.63 7.79
N SER A 80 -12.00 -9.43 7.76
CA SER A 80 -12.76 -8.95 6.58
C SER A 80 -11.89 -8.03 5.75
N ILE A 81 -11.16 -8.60 4.79
CA ILE A 81 -10.19 -7.89 3.97
C ILE A 81 -10.48 -8.15 2.51
N ASP A 82 -10.49 -7.09 1.70
CA ASP A 82 -10.49 -7.13 0.25
C ASP A 82 -9.14 -6.59 -0.28
N ALA A 83 -8.71 -7.07 -1.43
CA ALA A 83 -7.46 -6.62 -2.08
C ALA A 83 -7.75 -5.82 -3.35
N LEU A 84 -6.99 -4.76 -3.55
CA LEU A 84 -6.95 -4.03 -4.81
C LEU A 84 -5.49 -3.85 -5.24
N ASP A 85 -5.18 -4.23 -6.48
CA ASP A 85 -3.85 -4.04 -7.08
C ASP A 85 -3.95 -3.78 -8.59
N LEU A 86 -2.94 -3.10 -9.14
CA LEU A 86 -2.80 -2.87 -10.57
C LEU A 86 -2.44 -4.15 -11.32
N SER A 87 -1.70 -5.07 -10.69
CA SER A 87 -1.17 -6.30 -11.25
C SER A 87 -2.05 -7.52 -10.91
N GLY A 88 -2.77 -8.04 -11.89
CA GLY A 88 -3.53 -9.29 -11.71
C GLY A 88 -2.64 -10.48 -11.34
N ALA A 89 -1.38 -10.52 -11.80
CA ALA A 89 -0.44 -11.58 -11.46
C ALA A 89 -0.03 -11.54 -9.97
N MET A 90 0.11 -10.34 -9.38
CA MET A 90 0.31 -10.19 -7.95
C MET A 90 -0.91 -10.69 -7.17
N LEU A 91 -2.11 -10.30 -7.59
CA LEU A 91 -3.35 -10.75 -6.97
C LEU A 91 -3.58 -12.26 -7.08
N GLU A 92 -3.07 -12.91 -8.12
CA GLU A 92 -3.11 -14.38 -8.24
C GLU A 92 -2.29 -15.06 -7.13
N VAL A 93 -1.14 -14.50 -6.77
CA VAL A 93 -0.35 -14.98 -5.62
C VAL A 93 -1.11 -14.73 -4.32
N ALA A 94 -1.66 -13.53 -4.13
CA ALA A 94 -2.45 -13.17 -2.96
C ALA A 94 -3.70 -14.06 -2.80
N PHE A 95 -4.38 -14.41 -3.90
CA PHE A 95 -5.53 -15.31 -3.90
C PHE A 95 -5.21 -16.69 -3.30
N ASN A 96 -4.05 -17.24 -3.62
CA ASN A 96 -3.62 -18.54 -3.11
C ASN A 96 -3.42 -18.58 -1.59
N LYS A 97 -3.25 -17.42 -0.94
CA LYS A 97 -3.14 -17.29 0.52
C LYS A 97 -4.49 -17.41 1.24
N LYS A 98 -5.62 -17.26 0.52
CA LYS A 98 -7.00 -17.39 1.04
C LYS A 98 -7.33 -16.44 2.21
N ILE A 99 -6.72 -15.25 2.20
CA ILE A 99 -6.92 -14.22 3.24
C ILE A 99 -7.90 -13.12 2.80
N TYR A 100 -8.06 -12.92 1.50
CA TYR A 100 -8.95 -11.90 0.95
C TYR A 100 -10.30 -12.47 0.54
N LYS A 101 -11.39 -11.72 0.80
CA LYS A 101 -12.74 -12.07 0.35
C LYS A 101 -12.94 -11.77 -1.13
N ASN A 102 -12.50 -10.58 -1.56
CA ASN A 102 -12.56 -10.16 -2.95
C ASN A 102 -11.21 -9.60 -3.40
N LEU A 103 -10.91 -9.73 -4.70
CA LEU A 103 -9.69 -9.20 -5.30
C LEU A 103 -10.07 -8.37 -6.54
N PHE A 104 -9.61 -7.11 -6.58
CA PHE A 104 -9.93 -6.15 -7.63
C PHE A 104 -8.68 -5.73 -8.39
N THR A 105 -8.57 -6.09 -9.67
CA THR A 105 -7.49 -5.58 -10.52
C THR A 105 -7.88 -4.19 -11.02
N LYS A 106 -7.34 -3.13 -10.40
CA LYS A 106 -7.69 -1.72 -10.68
C LYS A 106 -6.48 -0.80 -10.53
N ASP A 107 -6.53 0.29 -11.26
CA ASP A 107 -5.63 1.43 -11.14
C ASP A 107 -6.25 2.46 -10.19
N ILE A 108 -5.61 2.71 -9.04
CA ILE A 108 -6.11 3.66 -8.03
C ILE A 108 -5.94 5.13 -8.43
N THR A 109 -5.19 5.41 -9.49
CA THR A 109 -5.12 6.76 -10.08
C THR A 109 -6.41 7.12 -10.84
N GLN A 110 -7.30 6.14 -11.03
CA GLN A 110 -8.60 6.30 -11.66
C GLN A 110 -9.73 6.07 -10.64
N PRO A 111 -10.93 6.66 -10.86
CA PRO A 111 -12.07 6.45 -9.98
C PRO A 111 -12.42 4.96 -9.80
N ILE A 112 -12.59 4.52 -8.56
CA ILE A 112 -12.89 3.13 -8.21
C ILE A 112 -14.40 2.88 -8.27
N LYS A 113 -14.97 2.80 -9.49
CA LYS A 113 -16.42 2.70 -9.72
C LYS A 113 -17.04 1.29 -9.56
N THR A 114 -16.21 0.25 -9.41
CA THR A 114 -16.67 -1.15 -9.39
C THR A 114 -16.93 -1.71 -8.00
N ILE A 115 -16.64 -0.96 -6.98
CA ILE A 115 -16.90 -1.32 -5.58
C ILE A 115 -18.20 -0.65 -5.16
N ASN A 116 -19.23 -1.46 -4.86
CA ASN A 116 -20.58 -0.98 -4.55
C ASN A 116 -20.85 -0.85 -3.04
N TYR A 117 -19.82 -0.96 -2.22
CA TYR A 117 -19.90 -0.80 -0.76
C TYR A 117 -18.70 -0.01 -0.24
N LEU A 118 -18.81 0.50 0.97
CA LEU A 118 -17.80 1.34 1.58
C LEU A 118 -17.03 0.56 2.66
N TYR A 119 -15.75 0.88 2.82
CA TYR A 119 -14.85 0.26 3.79
C TYR A 119 -14.77 1.07 5.09
N GLN A 120 -14.70 0.37 6.22
CA GLN A 120 -14.41 0.96 7.54
C GLN A 120 -12.92 1.18 7.77
N GLY A 121 -12.09 0.53 6.97
CA GLY A 121 -10.65 0.68 6.99
C GLY A 121 -10.03 0.65 5.61
N ILE A 122 -8.99 1.43 5.40
CA ILE A 122 -8.15 1.37 4.19
C ILE A 122 -6.69 1.34 4.62
N ILE A 123 -5.93 0.38 4.10
CA ILE A 123 -4.49 0.36 4.25
C ILE A 123 -3.80 0.39 2.89
N SER A 124 -2.56 0.86 2.87
CA SER A 124 -1.68 0.73 1.70
C SER A 124 -0.23 0.65 2.14
N SER A 125 0.47 -0.38 1.70
CA SER A 125 1.88 -0.56 1.99
C SER A 125 2.71 -0.65 0.72
N GLY A 126 3.68 0.30 0.55
CA GLY A 126 4.61 0.30 -0.56
C GLY A 126 4.06 0.76 -1.92
N THR A 127 2.83 1.30 -1.98
CA THR A 127 2.19 1.75 -3.22
C THR A 127 2.56 3.18 -3.58
N PHE A 128 2.59 4.07 -2.59
CA PHE A 128 2.96 5.48 -2.78
C PHE A 128 4.48 5.64 -2.69
N THR A 129 5.15 5.31 -3.79
CA THR A 129 6.61 5.35 -3.91
C THR A 129 7.03 5.93 -5.25
N HIS A 130 8.34 6.05 -5.48
CA HIS A 130 8.92 6.69 -6.67
C HIS A 130 8.29 6.19 -7.98
N GLY A 131 7.78 7.13 -8.80
CA GLY A 131 7.28 6.86 -10.14
C GLY A 131 5.94 6.11 -10.22
N HIS A 132 5.27 5.84 -9.10
CA HIS A 132 4.08 5.00 -9.08
C HIS A 132 2.80 5.81 -8.91
N VAL A 133 2.48 6.21 -7.68
CA VAL A 133 1.20 6.83 -7.33
C VAL A 133 1.44 8.15 -6.60
N GLY A 134 0.85 9.22 -7.11
CA GLY A 134 0.88 10.53 -6.50
C GLY A 134 -0.25 10.75 -5.47
N PRO A 135 -0.26 11.93 -4.81
CA PRO A 135 -1.20 12.25 -3.74
C PRO A 135 -2.66 12.36 -4.20
N ASP A 136 -2.94 12.63 -5.47
CA ASP A 136 -4.33 12.75 -5.97
C ASP A 136 -5.13 11.45 -5.86
N ALA A 137 -4.46 10.30 -5.85
CA ALA A 137 -5.11 9.01 -5.64
C ALA A 137 -5.80 8.89 -4.28
N ILE A 138 -5.44 9.71 -3.28
CA ILE A 138 -6.07 9.71 -1.95
C ILE A 138 -7.57 10.03 -2.06
N GLU A 139 -7.99 10.91 -2.97
CA GLU A 139 -9.41 11.22 -3.16
C GLU A 139 -10.20 10.01 -3.65
N ASN A 140 -9.61 9.17 -4.51
CA ASN A 140 -10.24 7.93 -4.95
C ASN A 140 -10.41 6.92 -3.82
N LEU A 141 -9.48 6.91 -2.84
CA LEU A 141 -9.60 6.08 -1.63
C LEU A 141 -10.69 6.61 -0.69
N LEU A 142 -10.76 7.93 -0.49
CA LEU A 142 -11.83 8.55 0.30
C LEU A 142 -13.22 8.27 -0.31
N ALA A 143 -13.33 8.16 -1.62
CA ALA A 143 -14.59 7.86 -2.29
C ALA A 143 -15.15 6.46 -1.96
N VAL A 144 -14.32 5.51 -1.55
CA VAL A 144 -14.72 4.14 -1.15
C VAL A 144 -14.63 3.92 0.37
N ALA A 145 -14.29 4.93 1.15
CA ALA A 145 -14.27 4.90 2.60
C ALA A 145 -15.61 5.34 3.20
N GLN A 146 -16.05 4.72 4.29
CA GLN A 146 -17.17 5.20 5.11
C GLN A 146 -16.79 6.45 5.90
N GLU A 147 -17.77 7.21 6.37
CA GLU A 147 -17.54 8.22 7.44
C GLU A 147 -16.95 7.53 8.67
N GLY A 148 -15.97 8.15 9.29
CA GLY A 148 -15.22 7.61 10.43
C GLY A 148 -14.23 6.49 10.08
N ALA A 149 -14.11 6.08 8.82
CA ALA A 149 -13.15 5.05 8.40
C ALA A 149 -11.71 5.45 8.77
N CYS A 150 -10.97 4.50 9.34
CA CYS A 150 -9.54 4.64 9.61
C CYS A 150 -8.72 4.35 8.36
N ILE A 151 -7.79 5.22 8.03
CA ILE A 151 -6.91 5.04 6.87
C ILE A 151 -5.45 5.08 7.34
N ALA A 152 -4.62 4.13 6.84
CA ALA A 152 -3.18 4.08 7.07
C ALA A 152 -2.45 3.81 5.75
N LEU A 153 -1.72 4.81 5.24
CA LEU A 153 -1.02 4.74 3.96
C LEU A 153 0.48 4.94 4.18
N SER A 154 1.32 4.04 3.72
CA SER A 154 2.75 4.30 3.68
C SER A 154 3.14 5.06 2.42
N VAL A 155 3.89 6.13 2.59
CA VAL A 155 4.51 6.91 1.51
C VAL A 155 6.01 6.87 1.69
N ASN A 156 6.77 6.53 0.65
CA ASN A 156 8.22 6.65 0.72
C ASN A 156 8.59 8.08 1.13
N ARG A 157 9.52 8.23 2.08
CA ARG A 157 9.86 9.53 2.68
C ARG A 157 10.28 10.58 1.65
N ASP A 158 11.13 10.21 0.71
CA ASP A 158 11.57 11.10 -0.35
C ASP A 158 10.44 11.49 -1.28
N HIS A 159 9.54 10.54 -1.58
CA HIS A 159 8.35 10.77 -2.40
C HIS A 159 7.39 11.73 -1.70
N TRP A 160 7.21 11.62 -0.38
CA TRP A 160 6.40 12.54 0.43
C TRP A 160 6.84 13.99 0.25
N PHE A 161 8.13 14.26 0.43
CA PHE A 161 8.65 15.64 0.36
C PHE A 161 8.71 16.21 -1.05
N LYS A 162 8.89 15.37 -2.08
CA LYS A 162 9.08 15.82 -3.47
C LYS A 162 7.80 15.98 -4.27
N ASN A 163 6.70 15.31 -3.87
CA ASN A 163 5.53 15.17 -4.74
C ASN A 163 4.22 15.75 -4.15
N GLY A 164 4.32 16.71 -3.24
CA GLY A 164 3.19 17.54 -2.81
C GLY A 164 2.18 16.86 -1.87
N PHE A 165 2.54 15.76 -1.21
CA PHE A 165 1.63 15.08 -0.24
C PHE A 165 1.18 16.02 0.87
N SER A 166 2.08 16.84 1.44
CA SER A 166 1.72 17.81 2.48
C SER A 166 0.67 18.82 2.01
N ILE A 167 0.78 19.28 0.75
CA ILE A 167 -0.20 20.19 0.14
C ILE A 167 -1.55 19.48 -0.02
N LYS A 168 -1.54 18.25 -0.56
CA LYS A 168 -2.77 17.46 -0.73
C LYS A 168 -3.49 17.24 0.60
N PHE A 169 -2.78 16.93 1.68
CA PHE A 169 -3.42 16.77 3.00
C PHE A 169 -3.97 18.08 3.56
N GLN A 170 -3.38 19.24 3.24
CA GLN A 170 -3.98 20.55 3.54
C GLN A 170 -5.26 20.81 2.73
N GLU A 171 -5.29 20.42 1.45
CA GLU A 171 -6.50 20.51 0.59
C GLU A 171 -7.64 19.61 1.07
N LEU A 172 -7.32 18.54 1.80
CA LEU A 172 -8.30 17.57 2.31
C LEU A 172 -8.74 17.85 3.76
N ASP A 173 -8.35 18.98 4.35
CA ASP A 173 -8.59 19.29 5.78
C ASP A 173 -10.08 19.27 6.17
N ASP A 174 -10.96 19.60 5.24
CA ASP A 174 -12.42 19.53 5.42
C ASP A 174 -13.02 18.11 5.25
N LYS A 175 -12.25 17.15 4.76
CA LYS A 175 -12.68 15.77 4.44
C LYS A 175 -12.08 14.72 5.38
N ILE A 176 -11.11 15.13 6.20
CA ILE A 176 -10.37 14.21 7.08
C ILE A 176 -10.18 14.81 8.47
N GLU A 177 -10.01 13.94 9.45
CA GLU A 177 -9.67 14.32 10.81
C GLU A 177 -8.54 13.44 11.38
N ARG A 178 -7.94 13.85 12.49
CA ARG A 178 -6.91 13.08 13.23
C ARG A 178 -5.70 12.70 12.36
N LEU A 179 -5.24 13.62 11.52
CA LEU A 179 -4.05 13.42 10.70
C LEU A 179 -2.81 13.27 11.58
N LEU A 180 -2.13 12.13 11.49
CA LEU A 180 -0.86 11.84 12.16
C LEU A 180 0.14 11.29 11.16
N LEU A 181 1.43 11.56 11.40
CA LEU A 181 2.55 11.09 10.58
C LEU A 181 3.48 10.26 11.46
N HIS A 182 3.75 9.01 11.02
CA HIS A 182 4.65 8.08 11.69
C HIS A 182 5.82 7.77 10.78
N GLU A 183 7.02 8.19 11.13
CA GLU A 183 8.23 7.83 10.39
C GLU A 183 8.67 6.42 10.79
N VAL A 184 8.83 5.51 9.82
CA VAL A 184 9.16 4.10 10.05
C VAL A 184 10.20 3.61 9.06
N SER A 185 11.01 2.62 9.47
CA SER A 185 11.90 1.91 8.57
C SER A 185 11.11 1.03 7.60
N ILE A 186 11.50 1.03 6.32
CA ILE A 186 10.93 0.14 5.30
C ILE A 186 11.44 -1.28 5.48
N TYR A 187 12.71 -1.42 5.89
CA TYR A 187 13.42 -2.68 6.05
C TYR A 187 13.85 -2.89 7.50
N GLY A 188 14.00 -4.14 7.90
CA GLY A 188 14.48 -4.51 9.23
C GLY A 188 16.01 -4.55 9.32
N ASP A 189 16.50 -4.91 10.50
CA ASP A 189 17.94 -4.87 10.86
C ASP A 189 18.78 -5.90 10.08
N ASN A 190 18.15 -6.96 9.57
CA ASN A 190 18.82 -8.01 8.80
C ASN A 190 19.06 -7.64 7.33
N SER A 191 18.52 -6.54 6.85
CA SER A 191 18.72 -6.07 5.49
C SER A 191 20.17 -5.67 5.25
N LYS A 192 20.77 -6.24 4.20
CA LYS A 192 22.18 -5.99 3.80
C LYS A 192 22.29 -5.12 2.54
N ALA A 193 21.16 -4.66 2.00
CA ALA A 193 21.15 -3.91 0.76
C ALA A 193 21.44 -2.40 0.97
N ASP A 194 21.79 -1.72 -0.12
CA ASP A 194 22.09 -0.28 -0.10
C ASP A 194 20.90 0.56 0.39
N HIS A 195 19.67 0.07 0.19
CA HIS A 195 18.41 0.73 0.57
C HIS A 195 17.93 0.43 2.00
N ARG A 196 18.74 -0.27 2.84
CA ARG A 196 18.33 -0.66 4.20
C ARG A 196 17.90 0.50 5.10
N ASN A 197 18.39 1.70 4.83
CA ASN A 197 18.10 2.90 5.61
C ASN A 197 16.92 3.72 5.03
N ASP A 198 16.25 3.23 4.00
CA ASP A 198 15.10 3.91 3.42
C ASP A 198 13.95 3.95 4.44
N LEU A 199 13.32 5.11 4.54
CA LEU A 199 12.22 5.40 5.45
C LEU A 199 10.92 5.61 4.69
N ALA A 200 9.83 5.30 5.36
CA ALA A 200 8.48 5.66 4.95
C ALA A 200 7.82 6.55 6.00
N ILE A 201 6.90 7.39 5.55
CA ILE A 201 5.93 8.06 6.40
C ILE A 201 4.63 7.24 6.30
N VAL A 202 4.21 6.64 7.39
CA VAL A 202 2.86 6.09 7.49
C VAL A 202 1.96 7.23 7.94
N VAL A 203 1.16 7.72 7.01
CA VAL A 203 0.17 8.75 7.28
C VAL A 203 -1.14 8.09 7.69
N THR A 204 -1.69 8.51 8.82
CA THR A 204 -2.97 8.01 9.33
C THR A 204 -3.96 9.15 9.52
N PHE A 205 -5.21 8.87 9.21
CA PHE A 205 -6.31 9.84 9.36
C PHE A 205 -7.65 9.10 9.37
N LYS A 206 -8.72 9.84 9.71
CA LYS A 206 -10.09 9.36 9.54
C LYS A 206 -10.81 10.19 8.49
N LYS A 207 -11.72 9.57 7.76
CA LYS A 207 -12.63 10.29 6.89
C LYS A 207 -13.73 10.95 7.72
N VAL A 208 -14.02 12.23 7.44
CA VAL A 208 -15.19 12.98 7.95
C VAL A 208 -16.43 12.61 7.16
#